data_2ac4faa687a2849e3e53eb50b7297b18
#
_entry.id   2ac4faa687a2849e3e53eb50b7297b18
#
_cell.length_a   1.000
_cell.length_b   1.000
_cell.length_c   1.000
_cell.angle_alpha   90.00
_cell.angle_beta   90.00
_cell.angle_gamma   90.00
#
_symmetry.space_group_name_H-M   'P 1'
#
loop_
_entity.id
_entity.type
_entity.pdbx_description
1 polymer ?
#
loop_
_entity_poly.entity_id
_entity_poly.type
_entity_poly.pdbx_seq_one_letter_code
_entity_poly.pdbx_strand_id
1 'polypeptide(L)'
;MSDDDPAPTFIVDHMLGSLARWLRMLGYDSHYDKTLSDNEIIGFAKKEKRKILTRDRELAERGGGFYISSTELEEQLVAVAREFSLSYRPDRMRCSVCNGTLQKIDAVSIKDKVPQRSFENAKEFWRCDSCRKIYWDGTHWKGIMDRFERLGLMRGRAE
;
A
#
# COMPACT_ATOMS: atom_id res chain seq x y z
N MET A 1 6.68 -10.14 16.09
CA MET A 1 5.43 -10.61 15.48
C MET A 1 5.67 -11.99 14.90
N SER A 2 4.86 -12.96 15.29
CA SER A 2 4.94 -14.27 14.67
C SER A 2 4.37 -14.20 13.26
N ASP A 3 4.87 -15.06 12.36
CA ASP A 3 4.36 -15.12 10.98
C ASP A 3 2.88 -15.52 10.90
N ASP A 4 2.31 -15.96 12.02
CA ASP A 4 0.92 -16.39 12.13
C ASP A 4 -0.06 -15.26 12.47
N ASP A 5 0.42 -14.08 12.87
CA ASP A 5 -0.45 -12.93 13.13
C ASP A 5 -0.92 -12.33 11.81
N PRO A 6 -2.24 -12.07 11.66
CA PRO A 6 -2.72 -11.44 10.45
C PRO A 6 -2.14 -10.02 10.32
N ALA A 7 -1.70 -9.68 9.12
CA ALA A 7 -1.19 -8.35 8.85
C ALA A 7 -2.27 -7.31 9.08
N PRO A 8 -1.92 -6.12 9.58
CA PRO A 8 -2.91 -5.05 9.75
C PRO A 8 -3.49 -4.62 8.41
N THR A 9 -4.76 -4.25 8.44
CA THR A 9 -5.43 -3.62 7.31
C THR A 9 -5.80 -2.20 7.71
N PHE A 10 -5.85 -1.31 6.77
CA PHE A 10 -6.04 0.11 7.01
C PHE A 10 -7.25 0.67 6.31
N ILE A 11 -7.83 1.71 6.90
CA ILE A 11 -8.69 2.66 6.21
C ILE A 11 -8.05 4.03 6.36
N VAL A 12 -7.83 4.70 5.24
CA VAL A 12 -7.00 5.89 5.14
C VAL A 12 -7.88 7.09 4.83
N ASP A 13 -7.77 8.14 5.65
CA ASP A 13 -8.54 9.36 5.51
C ASP A 13 -8.20 10.08 4.19
N HIS A 14 -9.15 10.88 3.70
CA HIS A 14 -9.11 11.50 2.36
C HIS A 14 -7.85 12.33 2.08
N MET A 15 -7.23 12.91 3.09
CA MET A 15 -6.00 13.70 2.95
C MET A 15 -4.74 12.86 2.72
N LEU A 16 -4.83 11.55 2.88
CA LEU A 16 -3.67 10.64 2.86
C LEU A 16 -3.69 9.68 1.67
N GLY A 17 -4.20 10.13 0.52
CA GLY A 17 -4.29 9.28 -0.68
C GLY A 17 -2.95 8.73 -1.15
N SER A 18 -1.89 9.56 -1.11
CA SER A 18 -0.54 9.11 -1.48
C SER A 18 -0.02 8.06 -0.53
N LEU A 19 -0.26 8.23 0.77
CA LEU A 19 0.12 7.21 1.77
C LEU A 19 -0.57 5.87 1.49
N ALA A 20 -1.86 5.91 1.16
CA ALA A 20 -2.60 4.69 0.82
C ALA A 20 -1.95 3.92 -0.33
N ARG A 21 -1.53 4.64 -1.38
CA ARG A 21 -0.84 4.04 -2.53
C ARG A 21 0.46 3.33 -2.14
N TRP A 22 1.26 3.99 -1.30
CA TRP A 22 2.54 3.42 -0.87
C TRP A 22 2.36 2.23 0.07
N LEU A 23 1.36 2.27 0.94
CA LEU A 23 1.04 1.13 1.81
C LEU A 23 0.61 -0.10 0.99
N ARG A 24 -0.15 0.12 -0.08
CA ARG A 24 -0.55 -0.95 -1.01
C ARG A 24 0.67 -1.59 -1.68
N MET A 25 1.60 -0.77 -2.17
CA MET A 25 2.84 -1.24 -2.78
C MET A 25 3.75 -1.94 -1.77
N LEU A 26 3.72 -1.51 -0.52
CA LEU A 26 4.46 -2.15 0.56
C LEU A 26 3.91 -3.55 0.91
N GLY A 27 2.65 -3.82 0.58
CA GLY A 27 2.03 -5.13 0.77
C GLY A 27 0.87 -5.15 1.75
N TYR A 28 0.22 -4.01 2.00
CA TYR A 28 -0.84 -3.91 3.01
C TYR A 28 -2.14 -3.42 2.42
N ASP A 29 -3.21 -4.15 2.72
CA ASP A 29 -4.58 -3.81 2.34
C ASP A 29 -4.94 -2.46 2.97
N SER A 30 -5.12 -1.43 2.13
CA SER A 30 -5.34 -0.05 2.55
C SER A 30 -6.50 0.54 1.78
N HIS A 31 -7.67 0.56 2.41
CA HIS A 31 -8.88 1.12 1.82
C HIS A 31 -8.81 2.65 1.82
N TYR A 32 -9.13 3.26 0.70
CA TYR A 32 -9.16 4.70 0.54
C TYR A 32 -10.34 5.09 -0.35
N ASP A 33 -11.23 5.92 0.19
CA ASP A 33 -12.35 6.48 -0.54
C ASP A 33 -12.58 7.91 -0.04
N LYS A 34 -12.23 8.88 -0.89
CA LYS A 34 -12.28 10.30 -0.54
C LYS A 34 -13.69 10.83 -0.30
N THR A 35 -14.73 10.05 -0.59
CA THR A 35 -16.13 10.46 -0.41
C THR A 35 -16.69 10.11 0.96
N LEU A 36 -15.98 9.33 1.76
CA LEU A 36 -16.46 8.87 3.05
C LEU A 36 -16.42 10.00 4.10
N SER A 37 -17.51 10.12 4.87
CA SER A 37 -17.54 10.98 6.04
C SER A 37 -16.77 10.34 7.20
N ASP A 38 -16.48 11.12 8.24
CA ASP A 38 -15.81 10.61 9.44
C ASP A 38 -16.58 9.45 10.08
N ASN A 39 -17.92 9.59 10.17
CA ASN A 39 -18.76 8.54 10.73
C ASN A 39 -18.74 7.26 9.89
N GLU A 40 -18.71 7.41 8.58
CA GLU A 40 -18.58 6.27 7.67
C GLU A 40 -17.22 5.58 7.80
N ILE A 41 -16.15 6.36 7.95
CA ILE A 41 -14.80 5.82 8.19
C ILE A 41 -14.78 5.00 9.48
N ILE A 42 -15.34 5.54 10.56
CA ILE A 42 -15.40 4.85 11.86
C ILE A 42 -16.22 3.56 11.74
N GLY A 43 -17.37 3.63 11.09
CA GLY A 43 -18.21 2.46 10.88
C GLY A 43 -17.55 1.37 10.06
N PHE A 44 -16.90 1.76 8.98
CA PHE A 44 -16.16 0.86 8.10
C PHE A 44 -15.00 0.18 8.84
N ALA A 45 -14.25 0.97 9.63
CA ALA A 45 -13.13 0.46 10.41
C ALA A 45 -13.59 -0.60 11.42
N LYS A 46 -14.71 -0.38 12.09
CA LYS A 46 -15.27 -1.34 13.04
C LYS A 46 -15.75 -2.61 12.35
N LYS A 47 -16.47 -2.45 11.25
CA LYS A 47 -17.04 -3.58 10.51
C LYS A 47 -15.95 -4.50 9.96
N GLU A 48 -14.90 -3.93 9.37
CA GLU A 48 -13.84 -4.70 8.74
C GLU A 48 -12.58 -4.84 9.60
N LYS A 49 -12.61 -4.34 10.82
CA LYS A 49 -11.47 -4.39 11.75
C LYS A 49 -10.21 -3.73 11.16
N ARG A 50 -10.39 -2.57 10.52
CA ARG A 50 -9.30 -1.81 9.93
C ARG A 50 -8.78 -0.75 10.89
N LYS A 51 -7.50 -0.46 10.80
CA LYS A 51 -6.87 0.65 11.53
C LYS A 51 -7.07 1.94 10.76
N ILE A 52 -7.60 2.96 11.43
CA ILE A 52 -7.80 4.29 10.82
C ILE A 52 -6.48 5.05 10.84
N LEU A 53 -6.10 5.60 9.68
CA LEU A 53 -4.96 6.49 9.54
C LEU A 53 -5.49 7.87 9.16
N THR A 54 -5.16 8.90 9.94
CA THR A 54 -5.71 10.24 9.72
C THR A 54 -4.78 11.33 10.22
N ARG A 55 -4.89 12.51 9.61
CA ARG A 55 -4.28 13.75 10.08
C ARG A 55 -5.26 14.61 10.89
N ASP A 56 -6.45 14.13 11.11
CA ASP A 56 -7.49 14.79 11.90
C ASP A 56 -7.49 14.20 13.32
N ARG A 57 -7.13 15.03 14.31
CA ARG A 57 -7.07 14.60 15.71
C ARG A 57 -8.42 14.13 16.23
N GLU A 58 -9.48 14.84 15.85
CA GLU A 58 -10.84 14.51 16.31
C GLU A 58 -11.25 13.13 15.79
N LEU A 59 -11.01 12.85 14.51
CA LEU A 59 -11.30 11.54 13.94
C LEU A 59 -10.47 10.43 14.62
N ALA A 60 -9.20 10.68 14.86
CA ALA A 60 -8.33 9.72 15.54
C ALA A 60 -8.83 9.41 16.95
N GLU A 61 -9.24 10.41 17.69
CA GLU A 61 -9.77 10.25 19.06
C GLU A 61 -11.12 9.50 19.05
N ARG A 62 -12.04 9.92 18.21
CA ARG A 62 -13.38 9.31 18.12
C ARG A 62 -13.35 7.87 17.63
N GLY A 63 -12.50 7.59 16.67
CA GLY A 63 -12.43 6.28 16.02
C GLY A 63 -11.36 5.33 16.57
N GLY A 64 -10.56 5.78 17.54
CA GLY A 64 -9.43 4.99 18.02
C GLY A 64 -8.36 4.80 16.96
N GLY A 65 -8.18 5.82 16.08
CA GLY A 65 -7.26 5.76 14.97
C GLY A 65 -5.85 6.22 15.31
N PHE A 66 -4.95 6.04 14.36
CA PHE A 66 -3.58 6.53 14.46
C PHE A 66 -3.47 7.92 13.84
N TYR A 67 -3.09 8.90 14.66
CA TYR A 67 -2.90 10.27 14.23
C TYR A 67 -1.52 10.45 13.59
N ILE A 68 -1.50 11.04 12.40
CA ILE A 68 -0.28 11.32 11.65
C ILE A 68 -0.09 12.84 11.58
N SER A 69 0.95 13.36 12.23
CA SER A 69 1.19 14.80 12.31
C SER A 69 1.89 15.39 11.09
N SER A 70 2.73 14.61 10.42
CA SER A 70 3.54 15.09 9.31
C SER A 70 2.75 15.28 8.02
N THR A 71 3.12 16.30 7.24
CA THR A 71 2.63 16.54 5.88
C THR A 71 3.49 15.85 4.82
N GLU A 72 4.65 15.32 5.22
CA GLU A 72 5.62 14.70 4.30
C GLU A 72 5.35 13.21 4.16
N LEU A 73 5.20 12.75 2.92
CA LEU A 73 4.84 11.36 2.61
C LEU A 73 5.79 10.34 3.23
N GLU A 74 7.08 10.55 3.12
CA GLU A 74 8.07 9.60 3.66
C GLU A 74 8.00 9.51 5.17
N GLU A 75 7.82 10.65 5.85
CA GLU A 75 7.64 10.68 7.31
C GLU A 75 6.34 9.97 7.71
N GLN A 76 5.27 10.17 6.96
CA GLN A 76 4.00 9.48 7.18
C GLN A 76 4.18 7.96 7.07
N LEU A 77 4.83 7.51 6.00
CA LEU A 77 5.06 6.09 5.76
C LEU A 77 5.91 5.46 6.86
N VAL A 78 6.99 6.13 7.25
CA VAL A 78 7.85 5.65 8.34
C VAL A 78 7.09 5.59 9.67
N ALA A 79 6.28 6.61 9.97
CA ALA A 79 5.48 6.64 11.20
C ALA A 79 4.52 5.45 11.28
N VAL A 80 3.81 5.15 10.19
CA VAL A 80 2.89 4.01 10.14
C VAL A 80 3.67 2.69 10.23
N ALA A 81 4.78 2.59 9.53
CA ALA A 81 5.61 1.38 9.55
C ALA A 81 6.14 1.08 10.97
N ARG A 82 6.53 2.11 11.71
CA ARG A 82 6.99 1.95 13.09
C ARG A 82 5.85 1.53 14.03
N GLU A 83 4.71 2.21 13.92
CA GLU A 83 3.56 1.93 14.78
C GLU A 83 3.05 0.50 14.62
N PHE A 84 2.99 0.00 13.39
CA PHE A 84 2.40 -1.30 13.08
C PHE A 84 3.43 -2.36 12.70
N SER A 85 4.72 -2.08 12.84
CA SER A 85 5.83 -3.00 12.52
C SER A 85 5.78 -3.51 11.07
N LEU A 86 5.60 -2.58 10.13
CA LEU A 86 5.48 -2.90 8.71
C LEU A 86 6.85 -3.03 8.04
N SER A 87 6.94 -3.97 7.11
CA SER A 87 8.06 -4.11 6.19
C SER A 87 7.54 -4.55 4.82
N TYR A 88 8.36 -4.39 3.78
CA TYR A 88 7.98 -4.75 2.41
C TYR A 88 7.65 -6.24 2.29
N ARG A 89 6.51 -6.52 1.66
CA ARG A 89 5.97 -7.88 1.48
C ARG A 89 5.72 -8.14 0.00
N PRO A 90 6.73 -8.63 -0.74
CA PRO A 90 6.62 -8.80 -2.20
C PRO A 90 5.45 -9.71 -2.63
N ASP A 91 5.14 -10.72 -1.83
CA ASP A 91 4.06 -11.66 -2.15
C ASP A 91 2.67 -11.12 -1.83
N ARG A 92 2.58 -9.94 -1.21
CA ARG A 92 1.33 -9.36 -0.75
C ARG A 92 1.05 -7.98 -1.34
N MET A 93 1.83 -7.56 -2.32
CA MET A 93 1.61 -6.27 -2.96
C MET A 93 0.22 -6.17 -3.55
N ARG A 94 -0.32 -4.96 -3.45
CA ARG A 94 -1.67 -4.68 -3.93
C ARG A 94 -1.63 -3.57 -4.99
N CYS A 95 -2.68 -3.50 -5.80
CA CYS A 95 -2.80 -2.46 -6.80
C CYS A 95 -2.79 -1.07 -6.14
N SER A 96 -1.88 -0.20 -6.56
CA SER A 96 -1.79 1.14 -6.01
C SER A 96 -3.02 1.99 -6.32
N VAL A 97 -3.72 1.68 -7.41
CA VAL A 97 -4.89 2.45 -7.87
C VAL A 97 -6.16 2.04 -7.14
N CYS A 98 -6.44 0.74 -7.02
CA CYS A 98 -7.73 0.28 -6.50
C CYS A 98 -7.64 -0.64 -5.28
N ASN A 99 -6.45 -0.95 -4.80
CA ASN A 99 -6.23 -1.85 -3.68
C ASN A 99 -6.55 -3.32 -4.00
N GLY A 100 -6.76 -3.66 -5.26
CA GLY A 100 -7.03 -5.04 -5.69
C GLY A 100 -5.81 -5.94 -5.58
N THR A 101 -6.02 -7.23 -5.62
CA THR A 101 -4.96 -8.23 -5.58
C THR A 101 -4.22 -8.30 -6.91
N LEU A 102 -2.90 -8.41 -6.88
CA LEU A 102 -2.08 -8.55 -8.07
C LEU A 102 -1.79 -10.03 -8.36
N GLN A 103 -2.00 -10.43 -9.61
CA GLN A 103 -1.69 -11.78 -10.10
C GLN A 103 -0.52 -11.70 -11.07
N LYS A 104 0.45 -12.59 -10.89
CA LYS A 104 1.55 -12.73 -11.84
C LYS A 104 0.99 -13.28 -13.16
N ILE A 105 1.37 -12.66 -14.28
CA ILE A 105 0.88 -13.03 -15.61
C ILE A 105 2.04 -13.31 -16.55
N ASP A 106 1.73 -14.09 -17.60
CA ASP A 106 2.68 -14.41 -18.65
C ASP A 106 2.92 -13.18 -19.54
N ALA A 107 4.18 -12.89 -19.83
CA ALA A 107 4.58 -11.77 -20.68
C ALA A 107 3.91 -11.82 -22.06
N VAL A 108 3.75 -13.00 -22.64
CA VAL A 108 3.16 -13.17 -23.97
C VAL A 108 1.74 -12.62 -24.03
N SER A 109 0.96 -12.76 -22.96
CA SER A 109 -0.44 -12.33 -22.91
C SER A 109 -0.62 -10.81 -22.95
N ILE A 110 0.44 -10.04 -22.71
CA ILE A 110 0.37 -8.58 -22.58
C ILE A 110 1.32 -7.83 -23.52
N LYS A 111 1.88 -8.53 -24.50
CA LYS A 111 2.88 -7.99 -25.43
C LYS A 111 2.45 -6.65 -26.05
N ASP A 112 1.17 -6.54 -26.44
CA ASP A 112 0.63 -5.35 -27.10
C ASP A 112 0.04 -4.32 -26.12
N LYS A 113 0.06 -4.60 -24.82
CA LYS A 113 -0.57 -3.77 -23.79
C LYS A 113 0.42 -2.96 -22.97
N VAL A 114 1.72 -3.15 -23.19
CA VAL A 114 2.78 -2.41 -22.53
C VAL A 114 3.75 -1.87 -23.58
N PRO A 115 4.50 -0.77 -23.28
CA PRO A 115 5.50 -0.28 -24.20
C PRO A 115 6.52 -1.36 -24.56
N GLN A 116 6.90 -1.43 -25.82
CA GLN A 116 7.82 -2.45 -26.32
C GLN A 116 9.12 -2.51 -25.51
N ARG A 117 9.69 -1.35 -25.19
CA ARG A 117 10.92 -1.27 -24.38
C ARG A 117 10.73 -1.89 -23.00
N SER A 118 9.60 -1.64 -22.37
CA SER A 118 9.26 -2.23 -21.08
C SER A 118 9.08 -3.74 -21.19
N PHE A 119 8.42 -4.18 -22.24
CA PHE A 119 8.23 -5.62 -22.52
C PHE A 119 9.55 -6.34 -22.67
N GLU A 120 10.51 -5.74 -23.38
CA GLU A 120 11.82 -6.36 -23.63
C GLU A 120 12.72 -6.39 -22.41
N ASN A 121 12.60 -5.41 -21.52
CA ASN A 121 13.50 -5.24 -20.37
C ASN A 121 12.97 -5.77 -19.05
N ALA A 122 11.65 -5.85 -18.88
CA ALA A 122 11.05 -6.33 -17.65
C ALA A 122 11.14 -7.86 -17.57
N LYS A 123 11.37 -8.38 -16.37
CA LYS A 123 11.45 -9.82 -16.10
C LYS A 123 10.12 -10.41 -15.69
N GLU A 124 9.30 -9.63 -15.00
CA GLU A 124 8.05 -10.08 -14.42
C GLU A 124 6.95 -9.06 -14.66
N PHE A 125 5.72 -9.58 -14.82
CA PHE A 125 4.53 -8.79 -15.04
C PHE A 125 3.41 -9.24 -14.12
N TRP A 126 2.59 -8.29 -13.67
CA TRP A 126 1.42 -8.55 -12.82
C TRP A 126 0.22 -7.80 -13.36
N ARG A 127 -0.95 -8.30 -13.08
CA ARG A 127 -2.21 -7.65 -13.43
C ARG A 127 -3.12 -7.61 -12.20
N CYS A 128 -3.78 -6.47 -12.00
CA CYS A 128 -4.78 -6.34 -10.94
C CYS A 128 -6.04 -7.13 -11.31
N ASP A 129 -6.52 -7.95 -10.39
CA ASP A 129 -7.74 -8.74 -10.59
C ASP A 129 -8.99 -7.88 -10.71
N SER A 130 -8.98 -6.68 -10.11
CA SER A 130 -10.15 -5.79 -10.08
C SER A 130 -10.16 -4.78 -11.22
N CYS A 131 -9.13 -3.92 -11.32
CA CYS A 131 -9.11 -2.84 -12.32
C CYS A 131 -8.34 -3.22 -13.59
N ARG A 132 -7.67 -4.35 -13.61
CA ARG A 132 -6.94 -4.91 -14.75
C ARG A 132 -5.67 -4.15 -15.11
N LYS A 133 -5.23 -3.21 -14.30
CA LYS A 133 -3.96 -2.50 -14.52
C LYS A 133 -2.78 -3.47 -14.52
N ILE A 134 -1.84 -3.23 -15.42
CA ILE A 134 -0.63 -4.05 -15.58
C ILE A 134 0.55 -3.36 -14.90
N TYR A 135 1.36 -4.15 -14.20
CA TYR A 135 2.57 -3.72 -13.51
C TYR A 135 3.76 -4.55 -13.98
N TRP A 136 4.95 -3.97 -13.97
CA TRP A 136 6.20 -4.68 -14.30
C TRP A 136 7.37 -4.10 -13.52
N ASP A 137 8.46 -4.85 -13.44
CA ASP A 137 9.67 -4.51 -12.70
C ASP A 137 10.63 -3.62 -13.51
N GLY A 138 10.13 -2.50 -13.99
CA GLY A 138 10.92 -1.52 -14.75
C GLY A 138 11.64 -0.50 -13.88
N THR A 139 12.09 0.61 -14.53
CA THR A 139 12.80 1.71 -13.87
C THR A 139 12.01 2.34 -12.72
N HIS A 140 10.71 2.52 -12.92
CA HIS A 140 9.82 3.08 -11.89
C HIS A 140 9.76 2.17 -10.67
N TRP A 141 9.66 0.86 -10.89
CA TRP A 141 9.68 -0.16 -9.84
C TRP A 141 10.97 -0.13 -9.03
N LYS A 142 12.10 -0.03 -9.72
CA LYS A 142 13.41 0.06 -9.07
C LYS A 142 13.48 1.28 -8.14
N GLY A 143 12.94 2.41 -8.56
CA GLY A 143 12.87 3.61 -7.75
C GLY A 143 12.06 3.40 -6.47
N ILE A 144 10.96 2.65 -6.56
CA ILE A 144 10.12 2.30 -5.39
C ILE A 144 10.91 1.43 -4.42
N MET A 145 11.61 0.41 -4.92
CA MET A 145 12.41 -0.49 -4.09
C MET A 145 13.57 0.25 -3.41
N ASP A 146 14.24 1.13 -4.14
CA ASP A 146 15.33 1.96 -3.60
C ASP A 146 14.81 2.85 -2.46
N ARG A 147 13.62 3.39 -2.58
CA ARG A 147 12.99 4.20 -1.54
C ARG A 147 12.68 3.37 -0.30
N PHE A 148 12.10 2.20 -0.46
CA PHE A 148 11.83 1.29 0.66
C PHE A 148 13.12 0.92 1.39
N GLU A 149 14.18 0.64 0.66
CA GLU A 149 15.48 0.33 1.25
C GLU A 149 16.04 1.52 2.03
N ARG A 150 16.02 2.71 1.44
CA ARG A 150 16.50 3.94 2.08
C ARG A 150 15.72 4.25 3.36
N LEU A 151 14.42 3.97 3.38
CA LEU A 151 13.57 4.21 4.55
C LEU A 151 13.64 3.10 5.61
N GLY A 152 14.42 2.06 5.37
CA GLY A 152 14.56 0.94 6.30
C GLY A 152 13.35 0.00 6.34
N LEU A 153 12.58 -0.06 5.25
CA LEU A 153 11.34 -0.83 5.18
C LEU A 153 11.51 -2.21 4.53
N MET A 154 12.72 -2.58 4.14
CA MET A 154 12.96 -3.88 3.52
C MET A 154 13.02 -4.99 4.58
N ARG A 155 12.39 -6.11 4.26
CA ARG A 155 12.36 -7.28 5.13
C ARG A 155 13.71 -7.99 5.11
N GLY A 156 14.14 -8.55 6.24
CA GLY A 156 15.24 -9.50 6.26
C GLY A 156 16.53 -9.00 6.88
N ARG A 157 16.50 -7.89 7.62
CA ARG A 157 17.58 -7.61 8.56
C ARG A 157 17.19 -8.25 9.88
N ALA A 158 17.31 -9.57 9.92
CA ALA A 158 17.29 -10.27 11.19
C ALA A 158 18.57 -9.83 11.95
N GLU A 159 18.38 -9.16 13.02
CA GLU A 159 19.42 -8.94 13.98
C GLU A 159 19.51 -10.15 14.91
#